data_f8504625a18521ee2f7e19b548b5f3db
#
_entry.id   f8504625a18521ee2f7e19b548b5f3db
#
_cell.length_a   1.000
_cell.length_b   1.000
_cell.length_c   1.000
_cell.angle_alpha   90.00
_cell.angle_beta   90.00
_cell.angle_gamma   90.00
#
_symmetry.space_group_name_H-M   'P 1'
#
loop_
_entity.id
_entity.type
_entity.pdbx_description
1 polymer ?
#
loop_
_entity_poly.entity_id
_entity_poly.type
_entity_poly.pdbx_seq_one_letter_code
_entity_poly.pdbx_strand_id
1 'polypeptide(L)'
;MTAETEAVTTGEPQVTERKHRKRLSEGARAERRLGWMLCAPAVVVMIAVAAFPIFYAIWLSLQRYDLRFPNEAKFIGFSNYGAVLSSPYWWHALWVTLIITVVSVAVEFVLGMLLAILMFRTLFVRGTLRTIVLIPYGIVTVAAAYGWQYAWTPNTGYLSALFNNSAPLTKTGTALAVIILAEIWKTTAFMALLLMAGLSLVPEDLQKAARVDGATAWQRFIRITLPLMKPAILVALLFRTLDAFRVFDNIYILTAGGNGTYSVSILGYDNLFRALNLGIGSAISILIFICVAIIAFIFIRLFGAAAPGTEG
;
A
#
# COMPACT_ATOMS: atom_id res chain seq x y z
N MET A 1 72.22 35.18 -35.80
CA MET A 1 72.43 34.07 -34.87
C MET A 1 71.12 33.79 -34.21
N THR A 2 70.37 32.90 -34.79
CA THR A 2 69.03 32.47 -34.39
C THR A 2 69.18 31.17 -33.54
N ALA A 3 68.69 31.21 -32.32
CA ALA A 3 68.60 30.01 -31.46
C ALA A 3 67.13 29.54 -31.45
N GLU A 4 66.93 28.39 -32.07
CA GLU A 4 65.68 27.65 -32.00
C GLU A 4 65.63 26.94 -30.63
N THR A 5 64.50 27.15 -29.91
CA THR A 5 64.20 26.45 -28.69
C THR A 5 63.23 25.33 -29.02
N GLU A 6 63.71 24.10 -29.03
CA GLU A 6 62.89 22.87 -29.14
C GLU A 6 62.01 22.74 -27.89
N ALA A 7 60.66 22.69 -28.10
CA ALA A 7 59.69 22.33 -27.07
C ALA A 7 59.61 20.81 -26.93
N VAL A 8 60.14 20.28 -25.86
CA VAL A 8 59.97 18.88 -25.46
C VAL A 8 58.56 18.67 -24.91
N THR A 9 57.72 18.03 -25.66
CA THR A 9 56.40 17.55 -25.20
C THR A 9 56.60 16.25 -24.39
N THR A 10 56.59 16.40 -23.06
CA THR A 10 56.49 15.24 -22.14
C THR A 10 55.08 14.70 -22.13
N GLY A 11 54.87 13.58 -22.82
CA GLY A 11 53.64 12.82 -22.75
C GLY A 11 53.49 12.19 -21.37
N GLU A 12 52.47 12.63 -20.60
CA GLU A 12 52.04 11.96 -19.38
C GLU A 12 51.44 10.57 -19.75
N PRO A 13 51.87 9.50 -19.05
CA PRO A 13 51.23 8.19 -19.24
C PRO A 13 49.86 8.19 -18.64
N GLN A 14 48.83 8.03 -19.47
CA GLN A 14 47.46 7.74 -19.01
C GLN A 14 47.47 6.42 -18.20
N VAL A 15 47.38 6.55 -16.89
CA VAL A 15 47.16 5.43 -15.99
C VAL A 15 45.70 4.99 -16.15
N THR A 16 45.48 3.99 -16.95
CA THR A 16 44.20 3.27 -17.01
C THR A 16 43.96 2.61 -15.65
N GLU A 17 43.12 3.22 -14.80
CA GLU A 17 42.61 2.60 -13.57
C GLU A 17 41.85 1.32 -13.91
N ARG A 18 42.56 0.19 -13.93
CA ARG A 18 41.92 -1.12 -13.85
C ARG A 18 41.17 -1.20 -12.52
N LYS A 19 39.81 -1.13 -12.54
CA LYS A 19 38.95 -1.47 -11.41
C LYS A 19 39.31 -2.87 -10.90
N HIS A 20 40.26 -2.97 -9.96
CA HIS A 20 40.51 -4.18 -9.22
C HIS A 20 39.25 -4.58 -8.47
N ARG A 21 38.53 -5.60 -8.93
CA ARG A 21 37.53 -6.29 -8.11
C ARG A 21 38.29 -6.77 -6.84
N LYS A 22 38.11 -6.01 -5.74
CA LYS A 22 38.64 -6.36 -4.42
C LYS A 22 38.14 -7.76 -4.08
N ARG A 23 39.03 -8.77 -4.16
CA ARG A 23 38.76 -10.10 -3.61
C ARG A 23 38.52 -9.91 -2.12
N LEU A 24 37.31 -10.26 -1.65
CA LEU A 24 36.99 -10.23 -0.23
C LEU A 24 38.06 -11.02 0.54
N SER A 25 38.57 -10.44 1.62
CA SER A 25 39.51 -11.12 2.52
C SER A 25 38.86 -12.39 3.11
N GLU A 26 39.68 -13.36 3.53
CA GLU A 26 39.14 -14.61 4.10
C GLU A 26 38.26 -14.35 5.32
N GLY A 27 38.59 -13.37 6.17
CA GLY A 27 37.74 -12.91 7.26
C GLY A 27 36.37 -12.40 6.79
N ALA A 28 36.32 -11.55 5.77
CA ALA A 28 35.07 -11.03 5.22
C ALA A 28 34.21 -12.13 4.56
N ARG A 29 34.85 -13.21 4.06
CA ARG A 29 34.09 -14.39 3.56
C ARG A 29 33.53 -15.22 4.70
N ALA A 30 34.27 -15.39 5.80
CA ALA A 30 33.82 -16.10 6.99
C ALA A 30 32.65 -15.36 7.67
N GLU A 31 32.77 -14.05 7.84
CA GLU A 31 31.68 -13.21 8.38
C GLU A 31 30.42 -13.26 7.52
N ARG A 32 30.56 -13.16 6.18
CA ARG A 32 29.44 -13.29 5.25
C ARG A 32 28.79 -14.68 5.33
N ARG A 33 29.57 -15.75 5.45
CA ARG A 33 29.07 -17.13 5.60
C ARG A 33 28.31 -17.28 6.93
N LEU A 34 28.87 -16.74 8.02
CA LEU A 34 28.23 -16.75 9.33
C LEU A 34 26.90 -15.98 9.31
N GLY A 35 26.90 -14.78 8.70
CA GLY A 35 25.68 -14.00 8.50
C GLY A 35 24.59 -14.77 7.74
N TRP A 36 24.96 -15.44 6.63
CA TRP A 36 23.99 -16.29 5.90
C TRP A 36 23.52 -17.49 6.72
N MET A 37 24.41 -18.16 7.48
CA MET A 37 24.03 -19.28 8.34
C MET A 37 23.08 -18.88 9.47
N LEU A 38 23.27 -17.70 10.04
CA LEU A 38 22.37 -17.16 11.08
C LEU A 38 21.01 -16.73 10.53
N CYS A 39 20.97 -16.17 9.32
CA CYS A 39 19.73 -15.76 8.67
C CYS A 39 19.00 -16.93 7.97
N ALA A 40 19.72 -18.00 7.60
CA ALA A 40 19.16 -19.09 6.80
C ALA A 40 17.91 -19.74 7.41
N PRO A 41 17.84 -20.06 8.71
CA PRO A 41 16.63 -20.66 9.29
C PRO A 41 15.40 -19.77 9.14
N ALA A 42 15.54 -18.46 9.43
CA ALA A 42 14.45 -17.50 9.29
C ALA A 42 14.01 -17.33 7.83
N VAL A 43 14.99 -17.22 6.92
CA VAL A 43 14.73 -17.10 5.47
C VAL A 43 14.05 -18.35 4.92
N VAL A 44 14.49 -19.55 5.31
CA VAL A 44 13.89 -20.82 4.88
C VAL A 44 12.44 -20.91 5.34
N VAL A 45 12.15 -20.60 6.62
CA VAL A 45 10.78 -20.60 7.15
C VAL A 45 9.92 -19.56 6.42
N MET A 46 10.42 -18.35 6.23
CA MET A 46 9.70 -17.29 5.49
C MET A 46 9.38 -17.73 4.05
N ILE A 47 10.34 -18.30 3.34
CA ILE A 47 10.13 -18.78 1.97
C ILE A 47 9.13 -19.95 1.97
N ALA A 48 9.26 -20.92 2.86
CA ALA A 48 8.34 -22.05 2.93
C ALA A 48 6.90 -21.62 3.22
N VAL A 49 6.70 -20.73 4.19
CA VAL A 49 5.36 -20.28 4.59
C VAL A 49 4.72 -19.32 3.58
N ALA A 50 5.50 -18.44 2.94
CA ALA A 50 4.97 -17.46 2.01
C ALA A 50 5.00 -17.95 0.54
N ALA A 51 6.08 -18.58 0.10
CA ALA A 51 6.23 -18.98 -1.29
C ALA A 51 5.38 -20.21 -1.65
N PHE A 52 5.29 -21.21 -0.76
CA PHE A 52 4.52 -22.42 -1.03
C PHE A 52 3.05 -22.14 -1.38
N PRO A 53 2.27 -21.35 -0.59
CA PRO A 53 0.89 -21.04 -0.94
C PRO A 53 0.76 -20.26 -2.24
N ILE A 54 1.70 -19.37 -2.55
CA ILE A 54 1.69 -18.59 -3.80
C ILE A 54 1.92 -19.52 -5.00
N PHE A 55 2.94 -20.38 -4.95
CA PHE A 55 3.19 -21.34 -6.03
C PHE A 55 2.04 -22.33 -6.18
N TYR A 56 1.44 -22.76 -5.09
CA TYR A 56 0.28 -23.64 -5.11
C TYR A 56 -0.94 -22.95 -5.74
N ALA A 57 -1.19 -21.68 -5.41
CA ALA A 57 -2.24 -20.89 -6.04
C ALA A 57 -1.99 -20.70 -7.54
N ILE A 58 -0.72 -20.44 -7.95
CA ILE A 58 -0.36 -20.39 -9.38
C ILE A 58 -0.64 -21.73 -10.05
N TRP A 59 -0.28 -22.85 -9.43
CA TRP A 59 -0.55 -24.18 -9.96
C TRP A 59 -2.05 -24.45 -10.13
N LEU A 60 -2.86 -24.13 -9.11
CA LEU A 60 -4.32 -24.27 -9.18
C LEU A 60 -4.94 -23.36 -10.23
N SER A 61 -4.42 -22.15 -10.42
CA SER A 61 -4.93 -21.21 -11.43
C SER A 61 -4.80 -21.70 -12.87
N LEU A 62 -3.87 -22.63 -13.12
CA LEU A 62 -3.64 -23.25 -14.43
C LEU A 62 -4.47 -24.52 -14.64
N GLN A 63 -5.29 -24.89 -13.66
CA GLN A 63 -6.12 -26.08 -13.69
C GLN A 63 -7.61 -25.74 -13.75
N ARG A 64 -8.37 -26.56 -14.43
CA ARG A 64 -9.81 -26.68 -14.22
C ARG A 64 -10.01 -27.51 -12.95
N TYR A 65 -10.18 -26.84 -11.80
CA TYR A 65 -10.32 -27.51 -10.52
C TYR A 65 -11.52 -26.96 -9.76
N ASP A 66 -12.60 -27.74 -9.78
CA ASP A 66 -13.86 -27.46 -9.09
C ASP A 66 -14.07 -28.56 -8.04
N LEU A 67 -14.19 -28.19 -6.78
CA LEU A 67 -14.36 -29.14 -5.68
C LEU A 67 -15.67 -29.91 -5.74
N ARG A 68 -16.67 -29.44 -6.51
CA ARG A 68 -17.91 -30.16 -6.76
C ARG A 68 -17.71 -31.36 -7.71
N PHE A 69 -16.65 -31.30 -8.55
CA PHE A 69 -16.31 -32.31 -9.55
C PHE A 69 -14.80 -32.65 -9.49
N PRO A 70 -14.30 -33.20 -8.35
CA PRO A 70 -12.87 -33.38 -8.12
C PRO A 70 -12.19 -34.32 -9.12
N ASN A 71 -12.95 -35.24 -9.71
CA ASN A 71 -12.44 -36.20 -10.70
C ASN A 71 -12.25 -35.59 -12.10
N GLU A 72 -12.71 -34.36 -12.33
CA GLU A 72 -12.59 -33.65 -13.61
C GLU A 72 -11.39 -32.66 -13.59
N ALA A 73 -10.52 -32.73 -12.59
CA ALA A 73 -9.34 -31.87 -12.50
C ALA A 73 -8.44 -32.07 -13.74
N LYS A 74 -8.20 -31.01 -14.49
CA LYS A 74 -7.43 -31.06 -15.73
C LYS A 74 -6.59 -29.79 -15.87
N PHE A 75 -5.35 -29.97 -16.33
CA PHE A 75 -4.51 -28.82 -16.70
C PHE A 75 -5.05 -28.14 -17.97
N ILE A 76 -5.34 -26.85 -17.89
CA ILE A 76 -5.92 -26.03 -18.98
C ILE A 76 -5.10 -24.79 -19.30
N GLY A 77 -3.89 -24.65 -18.72
CA GLY A 77 -3.02 -23.49 -18.93
C GLY A 77 -3.70 -22.18 -18.51
N PHE A 78 -3.61 -21.16 -19.36
CA PHE A 78 -4.13 -19.82 -19.07
C PHE A 78 -5.61 -19.60 -19.33
N SER A 79 -6.38 -20.66 -19.59
CA SER A 79 -7.80 -20.56 -19.93
C SER A 79 -8.64 -19.89 -18.82
N ASN A 80 -8.33 -20.12 -17.54
CA ASN A 80 -8.98 -19.44 -16.42
C ASN A 80 -8.77 -17.93 -16.47
N TYR A 81 -7.56 -17.48 -16.79
CA TYR A 81 -7.27 -16.05 -16.94
C TYR A 81 -8.04 -15.42 -18.09
N GLY A 82 -8.13 -16.11 -19.23
CA GLY A 82 -8.97 -15.69 -20.34
C GLY A 82 -10.44 -15.56 -19.95
N ALA A 83 -10.98 -16.53 -19.22
CA ALA A 83 -12.35 -16.50 -18.73
C ALA A 83 -12.61 -15.34 -17.76
N VAL A 84 -11.69 -15.07 -16.83
CA VAL A 84 -11.81 -13.96 -15.87
C VAL A 84 -11.71 -12.62 -16.58
N LEU A 85 -10.70 -12.41 -17.43
CA LEU A 85 -10.47 -11.13 -18.11
C LEU A 85 -11.52 -10.78 -19.17
N SER A 86 -12.19 -11.78 -19.76
CA SER A 86 -13.33 -11.57 -20.66
C SER A 86 -14.65 -11.31 -19.92
N SER A 87 -14.70 -11.54 -18.60
CA SER A 87 -15.90 -11.39 -17.80
C SER A 87 -16.14 -9.91 -17.42
N PRO A 88 -17.34 -9.35 -17.69
CA PRO A 88 -17.72 -8.02 -17.23
C PRO A 88 -17.67 -7.86 -15.70
N TYR A 89 -17.88 -8.94 -14.96
CA TYR A 89 -17.84 -8.94 -13.48
C TYR A 89 -16.46 -8.58 -12.92
N TRP A 90 -15.38 -9.05 -13.57
CA TRP A 90 -14.00 -8.68 -13.21
C TRP A 90 -13.77 -7.18 -13.33
N TRP A 91 -14.13 -6.59 -14.45
CA TRP A 91 -13.90 -5.17 -14.71
C TRP A 91 -14.75 -4.28 -13.80
N HIS A 92 -16.00 -4.69 -13.55
CA HIS A 92 -16.85 -3.99 -12.58
C HIS A 92 -16.24 -4.06 -11.17
N ALA A 93 -15.82 -5.23 -10.71
CA ALA A 93 -15.21 -5.42 -9.40
C ALA A 93 -13.90 -4.64 -9.27
N LEU A 94 -13.07 -4.62 -10.31
CA LEU A 94 -11.84 -3.84 -10.36
C LEU A 94 -12.13 -2.34 -10.27
N TRP A 95 -13.13 -1.85 -11.00
CA TRP A 95 -13.54 -0.45 -10.98
C TRP A 95 -14.05 -0.01 -9.60
N VAL A 96 -14.90 -0.79 -8.97
CA VAL A 96 -15.39 -0.56 -7.60
C VAL A 96 -14.24 -0.51 -6.61
N THR A 97 -13.31 -1.47 -6.71
CA THR A 97 -12.12 -1.52 -5.85
C THR A 97 -11.24 -0.28 -6.04
N LEU A 98 -11.03 0.16 -7.27
CA LEU A 98 -10.26 1.37 -7.57
C LEU A 98 -10.93 2.63 -7.01
N ILE A 99 -12.26 2.78 -7.15
CA ILE A 99 -13.00 3.90 -6.58
C ILE A 99 -12.82 3.94 -5.06
N ILE A 100 -13.06 2.82 -4.38
CA ILE A 100 -12.90 2.74 -2.92
C ILE A 100 -11.47 3.09 -2.53
N THR A 101 -10.47 2.49 -3.19
CA THR A 101 -9.05 2.72 -2.89
C THR A 101 -8.65 4.18 -3.10
N VAL A 102 -8.92 4.74 -4.27
CA VAL A 102 -8.47 6.10 -4.62
C VAL A 102 -9.16 7.14 -3.74
N VAL A 103 -10.47 7.03 -3.56
CA VAL A 103 -11.22 8.02 -2.80
C VAL A 103 -10.89 7.94 -1.30
N SER A 104 -10.84 6.72 -0.72
CA SER A 104 -10.49 6.59 0.70
C SER A 104 -9.08 7.08 0.99
N VAL A 105 -8.08 6.63 0.21
CA VAL A 105 -6.67 7.01 0.42
C VAL A 105 -6.46 8.52 0.22
N ALA A 106 -7.10 9.14 -0.77
CA ALA A 106 -7.00 10.58 -0.99
C ALA A 106 -7.55 11.39 0.19
N VAL A 107 -8.73 11.02 0.70
CA VAL A 107 -9.33 11.70 1.85
C VAL A 107 -8.54 11.41 3.13
N GLU A 108 -8.12 10.17 3.34
CA GLU A 108 -7.28 9.77 4.48
C GLU A 108 -5.92 10.49 4.49
N PHE A 109 -5.33 10.72 3.33
CA PHE A 109 -4.09 11.50 3.24
C PHE A 109 -4.29 12.93 3.73
N VAL A 110 -5.37 13.60 3.32
CA VAL A 110 -5.67 14.96 3.75
C VAL A 110 -5.99 15.00 5.26
N LEU A 111 -6.91 14.16 5.72
CA LEU A 111 -7.29 14.11 7.14
C LEU A 111 -6.13 13.62 8.01
N GLY A 112 -5.38 12.62 7.55
CA GLY A 112 -4.20 12.10 8.22
C GLY A 112 -3.10 13.14 8.36
N MET A 113 -2.86 13.97 7.33
CA MET A 113 -1.91 15.08 7.39
C MET A 113 -2.35 16.15 8.41
N LEU A 114 -3.64 16.50 8.43
CA LEU A 114 -4.18 17.44 9.41
C LEU A 114 -4.02 16.89 10.84
N LEU A 115 -4.37 15.63 11.06
CA LEU A 115 -4.20 14.97 12.36
C LEU A 115 -2.71 14.85 12.75
N ALA A 116 -1.84 14.51 11.81
CA ALA A 116 -0.40 14.42 12.05
C ALA A 116 0.18 15.77 12.52
N ILE A 117 -0.19 16.87 11.84
CA ILE A 117 0.23 18.21 12.22
C ILE A 117 -0.33 18.58 13.60
N LEU A 118 -1.59 18.28 13.86
CA LEU A 118 -2.24 18.54 15.15
C LEU A 118 -1.52 17.79 16.28
N MET A 119 -1.29 16.49 16.12
CA MET A 119 -0.59 15.64 17.09
C MET A 119 0.88 16.03 17.28
N PHE A 120 1.53 16.51 16.21
CA PHE A 120 2.92 16.96 16.26
C PHE A 120 3.08 18.27 17.05
N ARG A 121 2.16 19.23 16.87
CA ARG A 121 2.21 20.58 17.48
C ARG A 121 1.67 20.63 18.90
N THR A 122 0.79 19.72 19.30
CA THR A 122 0.14 19.77 20.62
C THR A 122 1.12 19.37 21.73
N LEU A 123 1.37 20.26 22.70
CA LEU A 123 2.33 20.03 23.78
C LEU A 123 1.70 19.37 25.00
N PHE A 124 0.51 19.81 25.43
CA PHE A 124 -0.07 19.46 26.73
C PHE A 124 -0.94 18.19 26.77
N VAL A 125 -1.56 17.78 25.65
CA VAL A 125 -2.52 16.65 25.60
C VAL A 125 -2.08 15.59 24.59
N ARG A 126 -0.79 15.52 24.30
CA ARG A 126 -0.23 14.65 23.25
C ARG A 126 -0.63 13.17 23.40
N GLY A 127 -0.54 12.64 24.62
CA GLY A 127 -0.87 11.25 24.91
C GLY A 127 -2.36 10.95 24.66
N THR A 128 -3.23 11.72 25.29
CA THR A 128 -4.67 11.57 25.19
C THR A 128 -5.18 11.73 23.76
N LEU A 129 -4.70 12.76 23.05
CA LEU A 129 -5.08 13.00 21.66
C LEU A 129 -4.69 11.81 20.75
N ARG A 130 -3.46 11.30 20.90
CA ARG A 130 -2.99 10.12 20.17
C ARG A 130 -3.85 8.89 20.49
N THR A 131 -4.17 8.66 21.74
CA THR A 131 -5.01 7.54 22.16
C THR A 131 -6.39 7.64 21.53
N ILE A 132 -7.06 8.79 21.61
CA ILE A 132 -8.40 8.99 21.03
C ILE A 132 -8.40 8.76 19.51
N VAL A 133 -7.41 9.32 18.81
CA VAL A 133 -7.29 9.17 17.34
C VAL A 133 -7.03 7.71 16.96
N LEU A 134 -6.34 6.94 17.80
CA LEU A 134 -6.00 5.54 17.54
C LEU A 134 -7.12 4.55 17.86
N ILE A 135 -8.14 4.93 18.65
CA ILE A 135 -9.25 4.04 19.02
C ILE A 135 -9.88 3.37 17.79
N PRO A 136 -10.30 4.09 16.74
CA PRO A 136 -10.92 3.48 15.56
C PRO A 136 -10.02 2.43 14.89
N TYR A 137 -8.74 2.72 14.80
CA TYR A 137 -7.76 1.81 14.18
C TYR A 137 -7.54 0.55 15.01
N GLY A 138 -7.57 0.66 16.34
CA GLY A 138 -7.40 -0.46 17.26
C GLY A 138 -8.58 -1.43 17.32
N ILE A 139 -9.77 -1.03 16.85
CA ILE A 139 -10.95 -1.91 16.82
C ILE A 139 -10.79 -2.94 15.70
N VAL A 140 -11.10 -4.21 15.99
CA VAL A 140 -11.13 -5.29 14.99
C VAL A 140 -12.08 -4.90 13.85
N THR A 141 -11.63 -5.06 12.60
CA THR A 141 -12.35 -4.57 11.42
C THR A 141 -13.77 -5.10 11.33
N VAL A 142 -13.96 -6.39 11.61
CA VAL A 142 -15.27 -7.05 11.62
C VAL A 142 -16.23 -6.39 12.62
N ALA A 143 -15.77 -6.13 13.86
CA ALA A 143 -16.58 -5.47 14.88
C ALA A 143 -16.94 -4.03 14.50
N ALA A 144 -16.00 -3.29 13.93
CA ALA A 144 -16.24 -1.94 13.41
C ALA A 144 -17.29 -1.95 12.28
N ALA A 145 -17.17 -2.89 11.35
CA ALA A 145 -18.09 -3.03 10.22
C ALA A 145 -19.52 -3.38 10.68
N TYR A 146 -19.69 -4.27 11.66
CA TYR A 146 -21.01 -4.52 12.27
C TYR A 146 -21.56 -3.29 12.99
N GLY A 147 -20.71 -2.51 13.68
CA GLY A 147 -21.12 -1.23 14.28
C GLY A 147 -21.65 -0.25 13.23
N TRP A 148 -20.96 -0.11 12.10
CA TRP A 148 -21.40 0.71 10.97
C TRP A 148 -22.69 0.17 10.34
N GLN A 149 -22.83 -1.13 10.13
CA GLN A 149 -24.04 -1.76 9.62
C GLN A 149 -25.23 -1.48 10.52
N TYR A 150 -25.07 -1.71 11.82
CA TYR A 150 -26.13 -1.43 12.80
C TYR A 150 -26.50 0.05 12.82
N ALA A 151 -25.52 0.95 12.79
CA ALA A 151 -25.76 2.40 12.79
C ALA A 151 -26.65 2.87 11.64
N TRP A 152 -26.58 2.19 10.49
CA TRP A 152 -27.38 2.49 9.30
C TRP A 152 -28.59 1.56 9.10
N THR A 153 -28.90 0.67 10.05
CA THR A 153 -30.07 -0.19 9.97
C THR A 153 -31.36 0.67 10.09
N PRO A 154 -32.29 0.59 9.13
CA PRO A 154 -33.54 1.36 9.21
C PRO A 154 -34.31 1.08 10.50
N ASN A 155 -34.94 2.10 11.06
CA ASN A 155 -35.76 2.10 12.29
C ASN A 155 -35.03 1.78 13.61
N THR A 156 -33.81 1.27 13.60
CA THR A 156 -33.07 0.90 14.83
C THR A 156 -31.72 1.60 14.93
N GLY A 157 -31.08 1.91 13.81
CA GLY A 157 -29.77 2.53 13.76
C GLY A 157 -29.81 4.02 14.06
N TYR A 158 -28.90 4.50 14.91
CA TYR A 158 -28.84 5.91 15.32
C TYR A 158 -28.50 6.86 14.15
N LEU A 159 -27.65 6.44 13.20
CA LEU A 159 -27.39 7.25 12.00
C LEU A 159 -28.59 7.23 11.03
N SER A 160 -29.23 6.08 10.86
CA SER A 160 -30.45 5.99 10.07
C SER A 160 -31.53 6.94 10.61
N ALA A 161 -31.73 6.99 11.94
CA ALA A 161 -32.68 7.86 12.58
C ALA A 161 -32.39 9.36 12.36
N LEU A 162 -31.09 9.75 12.40
CA LEU A 162 -30.68 11.14 12.13
C LEU A 162 -30.97 11.57 10.67
N PHE A 163 -31.01 10.64 9.73
CA PHE A 163 -31.23 10.88 8.31
C PHE A 163 -32.60 10.34 7.84
N ASN A 164 -33.66 10.63 8.57
CA ASN A 164 -35.05 10.28 8.24
C ASN A 164 -35.29 8.79 7.98
N ASN A 165 -34.69 7.92 8.81
CA ASN A 165 -34.75 6.47 8.65
C ASN A 165 -34.26 6.00 7.27
N SER A 166 -33.24 6.66 6.74
CA SER A 166 -32.65 6.31 5.46
C SER A 166 -31.99 4.95 5.50
N ALA A 167 -32.03 4.25 4.36
CA ALA A 167 -31.38 2.95 4.16
C ALA A 167 -30.26 3.07 3.11
N PRO A 168 -29.14 3.75 3.41
CA PRO A 168 -28.11 4.05 2.41
C PRO A 168 -27.44 2.79 1.86
N LEU A 169 -27.40 1.70 2.63
CA LEU A 169 -26.79 0.44 2.21
C LEU A 169 -27.60 -0.30 1.12
N THR A 170 -28.82 0.14 0.81
CA THR A 170 -29.67 -0.49 -0.21
C THR A 170 -29.48 0.07 -1.62
N LYS A 171 -28.75 1.19 -1.78
CA LYS A 171 -28.54 1.86 -3.07
C LYS A 171 -27.04 1.95 -3.36
N THR A 172 -26.63 1.69 -4.61
CA THR A 172 -25.22 1.63 -5.04
C THR A 172 -24.38 2.82 -4.58
N GLY A 173 -24.76 4.05 -4.93
CA GLY A 173 -23.95 5.23 -4.62
C GLY A 173 -23.80 5.50 -3.14
N THR A 174 -24.88 5.39 -2.38
CA THR A 174 -24.87 5.62 -0.93
C THR A 174 -24.20 4.46 -0.18
N ALA A 175 -24.32 3.22 -0.65
CA ALA A 175 -23.63 2.07 -0.06
C ALA A 175 -22.12 2.21 -0.22
N LEU A 176 -21.62 2.59 -1.41
CA LEU A 176 -20.21 2.90 -1.62
C LEU A 176 -19.72 4.04 -0.73
N ALA A 177 -20.51 5.10 -0.59
CA ALA A 177 -20.16 6.22 0.29
C ALA A 177 -20.02 5.79 1.76
N VAL A 178 -20.92 4.94 2.26
CA VAL A 178 -20.84 4.41 3.64
C VAL A 178 -19.62 3.50 3.81
N ILE A 179 -19.31 2.63 2.83
CA ILE A 179 -18.13 1.77 2.86
C ILE A 179 -16.85 2.63 2.90
N ILE A 180 -16.73 3.63 2.02
CA ILE A 180 -15.59 4.55 1.98
C ILE A 180 -15.48 5.33 3.29
N LEU A 181 -16.59 5.81 3.85
CA LEU A 181 -16.59 6.54 5.12
C LEU A 181 -16.13 5.65 6.30
N ALA A 182 -16.57 4.40 6.34
CA ALA A 182 -16.14 3.43 7.33
C ALA A 182 -14.62 3.14 7.23
N GLU A 183 -14.09 3.01 6.00
CA GLU A 183 -12.65 2.88 5.75
C GLU A 183 -11.89 4.11 6.24
N ILE A 184 -12.30 5.31 5.82
CA ILE A 184 -11.67 6.57 6.22
C ILE A 184 -11.66 6.71 7.74
N TRP A 185 -12.80 6.50 8.40
CA TRP A 185 -12.90 6.59 9.85
C TRP A 185 -11.93 5.66 10.56
N LYS A 186 -11.82 4.43 10.09
CA LYS A 186 -10.97 3.40 10.70
C LYS A 186 -9.47 3.67 10.48
N THR A 187 -9.07 4.04 9.28
CA THR A 187 -7.67 3.95 8.84
C THR A 187 -6.94 5.30 8.74
N THR A 188 -7.66 6.42 8.87
CA THR A 188 -7.04 7.77 8.91
C THR A 188 -5.99 7.89 10.03
N ALA A 189 -6.21 7.23 11.17
CA ALA A 189 -5.26 7.22 12.27
C ALA A 189 -3.92 6.59 11.89
N PHE A 190 -3.93 5.50 11.14
CA PHE A 190 -2.72 4.85 10.63
C PHE A 190 -1.96 5.77 9.68
N MET A 191 -2.66 6.39 8.74
CA MET A 191 -2.08 7.40 7.85
C MET A 191 -1.45 8.56 8.65
N ALA A 192 -2.16 9.07 9.67
CA ALA A 192 -1.69 10.15 10.52
C ALA A 192 -0.41 9.79 11.28
N LEU A 193 -0.29 8.54 11.78
CA LEU A 193 0.93 8.08 12.46
C LEU A 193 2.15 8.04 11.52
N LEU A 194 1.98 7.51 10.31
CA LEU A 194 3.06 7.45 9.32
C LEU A 194 3.51 8.85 8.90
N LEU A 195 2.55 9.74 8.66
CA LEU A 195 2.84 11.14 8.31
C LEU A 195 3.46 11.91 9.47
N MET A 196 3.05 11.63 10.71
CA MET A 196 3.66 12.24 11.90
C MET A 196 5.12 11.79 12.08
N ALA A 197 5.42 10.52 11.81
CA ALA A 197 6.80 10.03 11.78
C ALA A 197 7.64 10.78 10.72
N GLY A 198 7.06 11.03 9.53
CA GLY A 198 7.69 11.87 8.51
C GLY A 198 7.91 13.32 8.95
N LEU A 199 6.95 13.93 9.66
CA LEU A 199 7.09 15.27 10.21
C LEU A 199 8.24 15.39 11.21
N SER A 200 8.52 14.35 11.98
CA SER A 200 9.60 14.34 12.97
C SER A 200 11.00 14.34 12.34
N LEU A 201 11.11 14.02 11.06
CA LEU A 201 12.38 14.06 10.31
C LEU A 201 12.71 15.44 9.74
N VAL A 202 11.77 16.39 9.76
CA VAL A 202 11.96 17.73 9.23
C VAL A 202 12.76 18.57 10.24
N PRO A 203 13.97 19.08 9.89
CA PRO A 203 14.81 19.85 10.80
C PRO A 203 14.11 21.14 11.26
N GLU A 204 14.07 21.35 12.58
CA GLU A 204 13.46 22.55 13.16
C GLU A 204 14.20 23.84 12.76
N ASP A 205 15.51 23.78 12.53
CA ASP A 205 16.32 24.96 12.21
C ASP A 205 15.93 25.55 10.85
N LEU A 206 15.55 24.72 9.87
CA LEU A 206 15.00 25.20 8.60
C LEU A 206 13.68 25.95 8.80
N GLN A 207 12.85 25.48 9.75
CA GLN A 207 11.59 26.15 10.09
C GLN A 207 11.82 27.49 10.80
N LYS A 208 12.86 27.58 11.68
CA LYS A 208 13.25 28.81 12.38
C LYS A 208 13.83 29.81 11.41
N ALA A 209 14.78 29.40 10.54
CA ALA A 209 15.40 30.28 9.55
C ALA A 209 14.33 30.89 8.62
N ALA A 210 13.46 30.08 8.04
CA ALA A 210 12.38 30.56 7.18
C ALA A 210 11.38 31.48 7.90
N ARG A 211 11.23 31.34 9.22
CA ARG A 211 10.43 32.30 10.02
C ARG A 211 11.12 33.65 10.15
N VAL A 212 12.45 33.67 10.34
CA VAL A 212 13.24 34.89 10.35
C VAL A 212 13.18 35.59 9.00
N ASP A 213 13.20 34.85 7.90
CA ASP A 213 13.02 35.36 6.53
C ASP A 213 11.59 35.84 6.21
N GLY A 214 10.67 35.82 7.18
CA GLY A 214 9.30 36.32 7.03
C GLY A 214 8.36 35.37 6.35
N ALA A 215 8.72 34.07 6.13
CA ALA A 215 7.86 33.11 5.50
C ALA A 215 6.64 32.74 6.37
N THR A 216 5.44 32.81 5.79
CA THR A 216 4.19 32.42 6.47
C THR A 216 4.16 30.91 6.79
N ALA A 217 3.30 30.50 7.72
CA ALA A 217 3.14 29.08 8.07
C ALA A 217 2.79 28.20 6.87
N TRP A 218 1.96 28.70 5.94
CA TRP A 218 1.58 28.01 4.72
C TRP A 218 2.75 27.88 3.73
N GLN A 219 3.53 28.96 3.57
CA GLN A 219 4.73 28.92 2.72
C GLN A 219 5.77 27.92 3.26
N ARG A 220 6.01 27.90 4.57
CA ARG A 220 6.90 26.89 5.18
C ARG A 220 6.39 25.48 5.00
N PHE A 221 5.08 25.26 5.15
CA PHE A 221 4.48 23.95 4.94
C PHE A 221 4.69 23.45 3.50
N ILE A 222 4.34 24.26 2.51
CA ILE A 222 4.40 23.86 1.09
C ILE A 222 5.85 23.78 0.57
N ARG A 223 6.71 24.73 0.95
CA ARG A 223 8.06 24.85 0.36
C ARG A 223 9.15 24.12 1.14
N ILE A 224 8.93 23.80 2.40
CA ILE A 224 9.93 23.14 3.26
C ILE A 224 9.41 21.80 3.77
N THR A 225 8.29 21.80 4.52
CA THR A 225 7.81 20.58 5.18
C THR A 225 7.41 19.51 4.17
N LEU A 226 6.53 19.84 3.24
CA LEU A 226 5.97 18.88 2.28
C LEU A 226 7.04 18.28 1.36
N PRO A 227 8.00 19.03 0.79
CA PRO A 227 9.09 18.46 -0.01
C PRO A 227 10.04 17.55 0.81
N LEU A 228 10.38 17.92 2.03
CA LEU A 228 11.23 17.10 2.90
C LEU A 228 10.53 15.84 3.38
N MET A 229 9.21 15.87 3.51
CA MET A 229 8.39 14.69 3.84
C MET A 229 8.11 13.79 2.66
N LYS A 230 8.45 14.15 1.43
CA LYS A 230 8.09 13.39 0.22
C LYS A 230 8.40 11.89 0.33
N PRO A 231 9.55 11.42 0.84
CA PRO A 231 9.80 10.00 1.02
C PRO A 231 8.81 9.33 2.00
N ALA A 232 8.54 9.97 3.13
CA ALA A 232 7.62 9.45 4.15
C ALA A 232 6.16 9.43 3.63
N ILE A 233 5.75 10.45 2.87
CA ILE A 233 4.45 10.51 2.22
C ILE A 233 4.29 9.36 1.24
N LEU A 234 5.29 9.10 0.39
CA LEU A 234 5.25 8.01 -0.58
C LEU A 234 5.15 6.64 0.11
N VAL A 235 5.88 6.43 1.22
CA VAL A 235 5.77 5.20 2.03
C VAL A 235 4.35 5.06 2.61
N ALA A 236 3.81 6.11 3.20
CA ALA A 236 2.48 6.10 3.79
C ALA A 236 1.40 5.80 2.74
N LEU A 237 1.46 6.47 1.59
CA LEU A 237 0.56 6.25 0.48
C LEU A 237 0.70 4.83 -0.10
N LEU A 238 1.93 4.32 -0.26
CA LEU A 238 2.17 2.95 -0.72
C LEU A 238 1.46 1.94 0.19
N PHE A 239 1.80 1.93 1.49
CA PHE A 239 1.22 0.98 2.43
C PHE A 239 -0.31 1.07 2.46
N ARG A 240 -0.86 2.29 2.49
CA ARG A 240 -2.31 2.47 2.55
C ARG A 240 -3.01 2.07 1.26
N THR A 241 -2.42 2.36 0.09
CA THR A 241 -2.99 1.96 -1.21
C THR A 241 -3.02 0.44 -1.35
N LEU A 242 -1.93 -0.25 -0.96
CA LEU A 242 -1.88 -1.72 -1.00
C LEU A 242 -2.89 -2.36 -0.04
N ASP A 243 -3.12 -1.76 1.11
CA ASP A 243 -4.11 -2.21 2.09
C ASP A 243 -5.55 -1.97 1.59
N ALA A 244 -5.85 -0.75 1.14
CA ALA A 244 -7.17 -0.38 0.61
C ALA A 244 -7.59 -1.20 -0.62
N PHE A 245 -6.63 -1.55 -1.50
CA PHE A 245 -6.93 -2.34 -2.69
C PHE A 245 -7.41 -3.76 -2.36
N ARG A 246 -7.07 -4.28 -1.18
CA ARG A 246 -7.49 -5.60 -0.72
C ARG A 246 -8.65 -5.57 0.26
N VAL A 247 -9.38 -4.44 0.34
CA VAL A 247 -10.54 -4.31 1.22
C VAL A 247 -11.53 -5.45 1.00
N PHE A 248 -11.91 -6.11 2.11
CA PHE A 248 -12.83 -7.25 2.11
C PHE A 248 -13.88 -7.12 3.21
N ASP A 249 -13.46 -7.06 4.49
CA ASP A 249 -14.33 -7.16 5.67
C ASP A 249 -15.47 -6.13 5.66
N ASN A 250 -15.17 -4.86 5.40
CA ASN A 250 -16.17 -3.80 5.39
C ASN A 250 -17.23 -4.03 4.31
N ILE A 251 -16.81 -4.43 3.10
CA ILE A 251 -17.75 -4.71 2.00
C ILE A 251 -18.57 -5.94 2.31
N TYR A 252 -17.91 -7.00 2.79
CA TYR A 252 -18.57 -8.27 3.08
C TYR A 252 -19.68 -8.12 4.15
N ILE A 253 -19.41 -7.37 5.20
CA ILE A 253 -20.35 -7.18 6.31
C ILE A 253 -21.43 -6.17 5.96
N LEU A 254 -21.07 -5.01 5.37
CA LEU A 254 -22.02 -3.96 5.10
C LEU A 254 -23.03 -4.32 4.00
N THR A 255 -22.59 -4.98 2.93
CA THR A 255 -23.40 -5.20 1.73
C THR A 255 -23.27 -6.60 1.13
N ALA A 256 -22.33 -7.43 1.62
CA ALA A 256 -21.96 -8.71 1.02
C ALA A 256 -21.62 -8.61 -0.50
N GLY A 257 -21.16 -7.41 -0.94
CA GLY A 257 -20.93 -7.11 -2.35
C GLY A 257 -22.18 -6.77 -3.15
N GLY A 258 -23.36 -6.74 -2.52
CA GLY A 258 -24.61 -6.35 -3.16
C GLY A 258 -24.65 -4.87 -3.53
N ASN A 259 -25.70 -4.46 -4.23
CA ASN A 259 -25.96 -3.06 -4.56
C ASN A 259 -24.80 -2.35 -5.27
N GLY A 260 -24.10 -3.05 -6.18
CA GLY A 260 -23.00 -2.50 -6.97
C GLY A 260 -21.70 -2.25 -6.21
N THR A 261 -21.53 -2.83 -5.02
CA THR A 261 -20.31 -2.69 -4.19
C THR A 261 -19.36 -3.88 -4.30
N TYR A 262 -19.50 -4.71 -5.32
CA TYR A 262 -18.76 -5.94 -5.51
C TYR A 262 -17.28 -5.66 -5.85
N SER A 263 -16.38 -5.98 -4.93
CA SER A 263 -14.94 -5.77 -5.10
C SER A 263 -14.22 -7.01 -5.64
N VAL A 264 -12.96 -6.84 -6.10
CA VAL A 264 -12.13 -7.98 -6.55
C VAL A 264 -11.89 -9.00 -5.43
N SER A 265 -11.79 -8.56 -4.18
CA SER A 265 -11.63 -9.44 -3.02
C SER A 265 -12.88 -10.29 -2.78
N ILE A 266 -14.08 -9.70 -2.91
CA ILE A 266 -15.36 -10.44 -2.84
C ILE A 266 -15.47 -11.41 -4.01
N LEU A 267 -15.11 -10.99 -5.24
CA LEU A 267 -15.11 -11.86 -6.40
C LEU A 267 -14.22 -13.09 -6.20
N GLY A 268 -13.02 -12.90 -5.67
CA GLY A 268 -12.11 -14.01 -5.33
C GLY A 268 -12.70 -14.95 -4.28
N TYR A 269 -13.23 -14.38 -3.20
CA TYR A 269 -13.86 -15.12 -2.11
C TYR A 269 -15.05 -15.95 -2.59
N ASP A 270 -15.95 -15.37 -3.38
CA ASP A 270 -17.14 -16.05 -3.87
C ASP A 270 -16.78 -17.24 -4.79
N ASN A 271 -15.75 -17.09 -5.64
CA ASN A 271 -15.30 -18.20 -6.49
C ASN A 271 -14.61 -19.31 -5.68
N LEU A 272 -13.79 -18.98 -4.68
CA LEU A 272 -13.07 -19.96 -3.87
C LEU A 272 -14.00 -20.70 -2.89
N PHE A 273 -14.84 -19.96 -2.16
CA PHE A 273 -15.55 -20.50 -1.00
C PHE A 273 -17.04 -20.76 -1.24
N ARG A 274 -17.71 -19.99 -2.10
CA ARG A 274 -19.12 -20.20 -2.41
C ARG A 274 -19.33 -21.07 -3.64
N ALA A 275 -18.62 -20.75 -4.73
CA ALA A 275 -18.68 -21.52 -5.95
C ALA A 275 -17.80 -22.78 -5.93
N LEU A 276 -16.88 -22.88 -4.95
CA LEU A 276 -15.94 -24.00 -4.80
C LEU A 276 -15.06 -24.25 -6.04
N ASN A 277 -14.92 -23.24 -6.89
CA ASN A 277 -14.10 -23.29 -8.10
C ASN A 277 -12.68 -22.77 -7.79
N LEU A 278 -11.81 -23.66 -7.37
CA LEU A 278 -10.44 -23.31 -6.98
C LEU A 278 -9.62 -22.82 -8.17
N GLY A 279 -9.86 -23.31 -9.38
CA GLY A 279 -9.13 -22.88 -10.57
C GLY A 279 -9.36 -21.40 -10.89
N ILE A 280 -10.62 -20.99 -11.03
CA ILE A 280 -10.99 -19.58 -11.30
C ILE A 280 -10.66 -18.68 -10.10
N GLY A 281 -10.99 -19.11 -8.89
CA GLY A 281 -10.71 -18.34 -7.68
C GLY A 281 -9.21 -18.07 -7.48
N SER A 282 -8.36 -19.06 -7.76
CA SER A 282 -6.91 -18.89 -7.75
C SER A 282 -6.43 -17.96 -8.86
N ALA A 283 -6.99 -18.04 -10.08
CA ALA A 283 -6.66 -17.10 -11.15
C ALA A 283 -7.01 -15.64 -10.78
N ILE A 284 -8.17 -15.42 -10.16
CA ILE A 284 -8.58 -14.11 -9.63
C ILE A 284 -7.57 -13.63 -8.57
N SER A 285 -7.18 -14.49 -7.63
CA SER A 285 -6.21 -14.15 -6.57
C SER A 285 -4.85 -13.74 -7.15
N ILE A 286 -4.38 -14.44 -8.17
CA ILE A 286 -3.13 -14.10 -8.88
C ILE A 286 -3.27 -12.78 -9.63
N LEU A 287 -4.40 -12.51 -10.28
CA LEU A 287 -4.65 -11.21 -10.91
C LEU A 287 -4.68 -10.05 -9.90
N ILE A 288 -5.30 -10.25 -8.73
CA ILE A 288 -5.24 -9.27 -7.63
C ILE A 288 -3.78 -9.04 -7.20
N PHE A 289 -3.01 -10.12 -7.03
CA PHE A 289 -1.59 -10.01 -6.67
C PHE A 289 -0.80 -9.23 -7.73
N ILE A 290 -1.04 -9.45 -9.02
CA ILE A 290 -0.41 -8.72 -10.11
C ILE A 290 -0.80 -7.22 -10.06
N CYS A 291 -2.07 -6.89 -9.83
CA CYS A 291 -2.50 -5.50 -9.66
C CYS A 291 -1.77 -4.82 -8.49
N VAL A 292 -1.68 -5.50 -7.33
CA VAL A 292 -0.94 -5.02 -6.15
C VAL A 292 0.54 -4.83 -6.46
N ALA A 293 1.16 -5.78 -7.19
CA ALA A 293 2.56 -5.68 -7.60
C ALA A 293 2.81 -4.50 -8.57
N ILE A 294 1.89 -4.25 -9.50
CA ILE A 294 1.95 -3.09 -10.39
C ILE A 294 1.85 -1.78 -9.60
N ILE A 295 0.92 -1.68 -8.66
CA ILE A 295 0.79 -0.51 -7.77
C ILE A 295 2.10 -0.30 -7.00
N ALA A 296 2.64 -1.35 -6.38
CA ALA A 296 3.90 -1.28 -5.65
C ALA A 296 5.07 -0.83 -6.56
N PHE A 297 5.16 -1.37 -7.77
CA PHE A 297 6.17 -0.99 -8.75
C PHE A 297 6.09 0.48 -9.15
N ILE A 298 4.88 1.00 -9.39
CA ILE A 298 4.65 2.43 -9.69
C ILE A 298 5.17 3.30 -8.54
N PHE A 299 4.82 2.96 -7.29
CA PHE A 299 5.31 3.70 -6.13
C PHE A 299 6.84 3.62 -5.99
N ILE A 300 7.47 2.45 -6.19
CA ILE A 300 8.93 2.30 -6.15
C ILE A 300 9.61 3.17 -7.22
N ARG A 301 9.04 3.26 -8.40
CA ARG A 301 9.53 4.17 -9.46
C ARG A 301 9.40 5.64 -9.04
N LEU A 302 8.30 6.02 -8.42
CA LEU A 302 8.11 7.36 -7.87
C LEU A 302 9.11 7.67 -6.75
N PHE A 303 9.45 6.67 -5.93
CA PHE A 303 10.51 6.76 -4.92
C PHE A 303 11.88 7.01 -5.55
N GLY A 304 12.25 6.22 -6.55
CA GLY A 304 13.54 6.37 -7.24
C GLY A 304 13.70 7.76 -7.88
N ALA A 305 12.60 8.33 -8.38
CA ALA A 305 12.59 9.71 -8.88
C ALA A 305 12.61 10.79 -7.77
N ALA A 306 12.33 10.40 -6.52
CA ALA A 306 12.27 11.32 -5.37
C ALA A 306 13.52 11.26 -4.48
N ALA A 307 14.38 10.24 -4.64
CA ALA A 307 15.67 10.20 -3.98
C ALA A 307 16.55 11.34 -4.55
N PRO A 308 17.10 12.24 -3.71
CA PRO A 308 18.09 13.19 -4.19
C PRO A 308 19.22 12.37 -4.79
N GLY A 309 19.60 12.70 -6.03
CA GLY A 309 20.51 11.92 -6.85
C GLY A 309 21.77 11.56 -6.08
N THR A 310 22.07 10.28 -6.03
CA THR A 310 23.42 9.78 -5.86
C THR A 310 24.18 10.09 -7.15
N GLU A 311 24.35 11.37 -7.44
CA GLU A 311 25.41 11.85 -8.33
C GLU A 311 26.68 11.90 -7.49
N GLY A 312 27.47 10.85 -7.61
CA GLY A 312 28.83 10.71 -7.12
C GLY A 312 29.65 10.05 -8.20
#